data_f2fb6117a0aea50a6d63569a8fc8aa87
#
_entry.id   f2fb6117a0aea50a6d63569a8fc8aa87
#
_cell.length_a   1.000
_cell.length_b   1.000
_cell.length_c   1.000
_cell.angle_alpha   90.00
_cell.angle_beta   90.00
_cell.angle_gamma   90.00
#
_symmetry.space_group_name_H-M   'P 1'
#
loop_
_entity.id
_entity.type
_entity.pdbx_description
1 polymer ?
#
loop_
_entity_poly.entity_id
_entity_poly.type
_entity_poly.pdbx_seq_one_letter_code
_entity_poly.pdbx_strand_id
1 'polypeptide(L)'
;LDAIVFLIFLYIMDITRGLPNKRKARIFISLPFAVNMAAVVLFMPKITYCHGEITNYSMGIPVYTCYIMVAVYMLGSVMLLLCGRKNMGHNKLITITTCIVAALAVTVYQMMHPQALLTSLVSVFVIIGAYLNMENPLLQKLSAHNKEMVMGFATLVENRDGSTGGHIRRTTTYVEMLAKELKNRGVYKDELTEDYIKNLIMAAPMHDVGKIAIPDAILQKPGKLTAEEFDVMKTHAAKGGEIIKETFNSMGDDEYEKIAYQVARFHHEKWNGKGYPEGLS
;
A
#
# COMPACT_ATOMS: atom_id res chain seq x y z
N LEU A 1 7.82 -13.77 24.24
CA LEU A 1 6.57 -13.05 24.16
C LEU A 1 6.74 -11.56 24.47
N ASP A 2 7.34 -11.22 25.61
CA ASP A 2 7.45 -9.84 26.13
C ASP A 2 8.14 -8.88 25.16
N ALA A 3 9.27 -9.31 24.58
CA ALA A 3 9.98 -8.51 23.57
C ALA A 3 9.11 -8.28 22.31
N ILE A 4 8.32 -9.28 21.91
CA ILE A 4 7.44 -9.18 20.74
C ILE A 4 6.32 -8.17 21.00
N VAL A 5 5.67 -8.23 22.16
CA VAL A 5 4.61 -7.29 22.54
C VAL A 5 5.15 -5.86 22.64
N PHE A 6 6.33 -5.69 23.20
CA PHE A 6 7.02 -4.39 23.24
C PHE A 6 7.33 -3.84 21.83
N LEU A 7 7.87 -4.67 20.94
CA LEU A 7 8.15 -4.27 19.55
C LEU A 7 6.88 -3.92 18.77
N ILE A 8 5.79 -4.66 18.97
CA ILE A 8 4.49 -4.35 18.39
C ILE A 8 3.98 -3.00 18.89
N PHE A 9 4.10 -2.73 20.18
CA PHE A 9 3.74 -1.43 20.75
C PHE A 9 4.53 -0.29 20.12
N LEU A 10 5.86 -0.45 19.96
CA LEU A 10 6.71 0.54 19.28
C LEU A 10 6.31 0.73 17.82
N TYR A 11 6.00 -0.34 17.10
CA TYR A 11 5.52 -0.30 15.73
C TYR A 11 4.19 0.46 15.61
N ILE A 12 3.22 0.17 16.47
CA ILE A 12 1.93 0.88 16.50
C ILE A 12 2.13 2.37 16.82
N MET A 13 3.04 2.69 17.73
CA MET A 13 3.36 4.07 18.07
C MET A 13 3.97 4.80 16.86
N ASP A 14 4.89 4.17 16.14
CA ASP A 14 5.53 4.76 14.96
C ASP A 14 4.50 5.09 13.87
N ILE A 15 3.60 4.16 13.57
CA ILE A 15 2.55 4.37 12.57
C ILE A 15 1.53 5.43 12.97
N THR A 16 1.20 5.53 14.27
CA THR A 16 0.11 6.40 14.74
C THR A 16 0.57 7.83 15.03
N ARG A 17 1.72 8.01 15.62
CA ARG A 17 2.22 9.31 16.12
C ARG A 17 3.69 9.59 15.80
N GLY A 18 4.41 8.61 15.25
CA GLY A 18 5.87 8.62 15.16
C GLY A 18 6.55 8.33 16.50
N LEU A 19 7.76 7.80 16.42
CA LEU A 19 8.58 7.55 17.60
C LEU A 19 9.04 8.89 18.24
N PRO A 20 9.00 9.02 19.55
CA PRO A 20 9.37 10.28 20.20
C PRO A 20 10.86 10.56 20.04
N ASN A 21 11.20 11.78 19.63
CA ASN A 21 12.59 12.22 19.48
C ASN A 21 13.29 12.52 20.85
N LYS A 22 12.51 12.81 21.89
CA LYS A 22 13.06 13.15 23.22
C LYS A 22 13.54 11.90 23.94
N ARG A 23 14.83 11.88 24.37
CA ARG A 23 15.45 10.78 25.10
C ARG A 23 14.64 10.34 26.34
N LYS A 24 14.12 11.31 27.11
CA LYS A 24 13.29 11.03 28.32
C LYS A 24 12.02 10.24 27.99
N ALA A 25 11.34 10.56 26.87
CA ALA A 25 10.14 9.85 26.45
C ALA A 25 10.45 8.42 26.03
N ARG A 26 11.56 8.18 25.31
CA ARG A 26 12.00 6.81 24.96
C ARG A 26 12.30 5.98 26.19
N ILE A 27 12.99 6.55 27.20
CA ILE A 27 13.27 5.87 28.46
C ILE A 27 11.96 5.51 29.18
N PHE A 28 11.01 6.46 29.28
CA PHE A 28 9.72 6.22 29.93
C PHE A 28 8.92 5.09 29.27
N ILE A 29 8.91 5.05 27.94
CA ILE A 29 8.23 4.02 27.15
C ILE A 29 8.88 2.64 27.35
N SER A 30 10.21 2.55 27.45
CA SER A 30 10.95 1.30 27.63
C SER A 30 11.01 0.84 29.10
N LEU A 31 10.62 1.68 30.04
CA LEU A 31 10.76 1.41 31.47
C LEU A 31 9.99 0.16 31.93
N PRO A 32 8.70 -0.06 31.56
CA PRO A 32 7.99 -1.27 31.96
C PRO A 32 8.67 -2.55 31.48
N PHE A 33 9.19 -2.54 30.24
CA PHE A 33 9.93 -3.66 29.69
C PHE A 33 11.24 -3.93 30.46
N ALA A 34 12.01 -2.87 30.75
CA ALA A 34 13.27 -3.00 31.50
C ALA A 34 13.03 -3.49 32.93
N VAL A 35 12.00 -2.99 33.61
CA VAL A 35 11.62 -3.44 34.97
C VAL A 35 11.18 -4.90 34.93
N ASN A 36 10.39 -5.32 33.96
CA ASN A 36 9.99 -6.71 33.81
C ASN A 36 11.21 -7.63 33.59
N MET A 37 12.13 -7.24 32.68
CA MET A 37 13.34 -8.03 32.45
C MET A 37 14.20 -8.17 33.71
N ALA A 38 14.35 -7.09 34.47
CA ALA A 38 15.05 -7.14 35.76
C ALA A 38 14.31 -8.06 36.75
N ALA A 39 12.99 -7.99 36.86
CA ALA A 39 12.19 -8.84 37.71
C ALA A 39 12.31 -10.32 37.33
N VAL A 40 12.27 -10.64 36.05
CA VAL A 40 12.45 -12.03 35.55
C VAL A 40 13.82 -12.59 35.99
N VAL A 41 14.90 -11.82 35.81
CA VAL A 41 16.24 -12.26 36.19
C VAL A 41 16.38 -12.42 37.73
N LEU A 42 15.90 -11.42 38.47
CA LEU A 42 16.05 -11.43 39.95
C LEU A 42 15.21 -12.52 40.64
N PHE A 43 14.02 -12.80 40.12
CA PHE A 43 13.11 -13.78 40.72
C PHE A 43 13.08 -15.13 39.98
N MET A 44 13.97 -15.36 39.03
CA MET A 44 14.10 -16.64 38.34
C MET A 44 14.24 -17.84 39.29
N PRO A 45 15.01 -17.77 40.40
CA PRO A 45 15.11 -18.88 41.38
C PRO A 45 13.82 -19.17 42.13
N LYS A 46 12.82 -18.28 42.07
CA LYS A 46 11.52 -18.45 42.74
C LYS A 46 10.43 -18.99 41.81
N ILE A 47 10.80 -19.51 40.64
CA ILE A 47 9.89 -20.17 39.72
C ILE A 47 9.51 -21.54 40.31
N THR A 48 8.22 -21.81 40.39
CA THR A 48 7.67 -23.11 40.77
C THR A 48 7.24 -23.86 39.52
N TYR A 49 7.65 -25.13 39.43
CA TYR A 49 7.23 -26.03 38.36
C TYR A 49 5.98 -26.78 38.82
N CYS A 50 4.93 -26.67 38.03
CA CYS A 50 3.65 -27.31 38.26
C CYS A 50 3.43 -28.45 37.26
N HIS A 51 2.91 -29.57 37.72
CA HIS A 51 2.48 -30.67 36.86
C HIS A 51 1.03 -30.43 36.44
N GLY A 52 0.80 -30.28 35.13
CA GLY A 52 -0.53 -30.19 34.56
C GLY A 52 -0.95 -31.53 33.95
N GLU A 53 -2.24 -31.68 33.67
CA GLU A 53 -2.79 -32.88 33.04
C GLU A 53 -2.33 -33.02 31.56
N ILE A 54 -2.09 -31.87 30.87
CA ILE A 54 -1.69 -31.82 29.47
C ILE A 54 -0.18 -31.61 29.36
N THR A 55 0.36 -30.58 30.04
CA THR A 55 1.77 -30.22 29.98
C THR A 55 2.22 -29.67 31.35
N ASN A 56 3.51 -29.81 31.63
CA ASN A 56 4.11 -29.12 32.76
C ASN A 56 4.28 -27.63 32.44
N TYR A 57 4.04 -26.77 33.45
CA TYR A 57 4.13 -25.33 33.30
C TYR A 57 4.84 -24.69 34.49
N SER A 58 5.29 -23.45 34.28
CA SER A 58 5.97 -22.69 35.35
C SER A 58 5.05 -21.58 35.82
N MET A 59 5.05 -21.37 37.14
CA MET A 59 4.35 -20.28 37.80
C MET A 59 5.29 -19.54 38.77
N GLY A 60 4.92 -18.33 39.16
CA GLY A 60 5.68 -17.54 40.11
C GLY A 60 5.76 -16.06 39.74
N ILE A 61 6.47 -15.29 40.52
CA ILE A 61 6.61 -13.85 40.36
C ILE A 61 7.04 -13.46 38.94
N PRO A 62 8.02 -14.11 38.29
CA PRO A 62 8.44 -13.78 36.94
C PRO A 62 7.31 -13.91 35.92
N VAL A 63 6.48 -14.94 36.05
CA VAL A 63 5.36 -15.19 35.12
C VAL A 63 4.28 -14.13 35.30
N TYR A 64 3.93 -13.76 36.50
CA TYR A 64 2.95 -12.69 36.76
C TYR A 64 3.44 -11.32 36.28
N THR A 65 4.73 -10.99 36.45
CA THR A 65 5.29 -9.74 35.93
C THR A 65 5.22 -9.68 34.41
N CYS A 66 5.42 -10.80 33.69
CA CYS A 66 5.22 -10.88 32.22
C CYS A 66 3.77 -10.61 31.85
N TYR A 67 2.79 -11.18 32.50
CA TYR A 67 1.38 -10.90 32.23
C TYR A 67 1.02 -9.42 32.45
N ILE A 68 1.51 -8.81 33.52
CA ILE A 68 1.29 -7.38 33.80
C ILE A 68 1.91 -6.52 32.70
N MET A 69 3.12 -6.82 32.29
CA MET A 69 3.80 -6.08 31.20
C MET A 69 3.05 -6.20 29.88
N VAL A 70 2.61 -7.40 29.50
CA VAL A 70 1.80 -7.64 28.31
C VAL A 70 0.52 -6.79 28.36
N ALA A 71 -0.19 -6.80 29.49
CA ALA A 71 -1.40 -6.00 29.67
C ALA A 71 -1.14 -4.50 29.50
N VAL A 72 -0.05 -3.96 30.08
CA VAL A 72 0.32 -2.55 29.98
C VAL A 72 0.55 -2.15 28.52
N TYR A 73 1.35 -2.89 27.76
CA TYR A 73 1.63 -2.55 26.36
C TYR A 73 0.44 -2.81 25.44
N MET A 74 -0.38 -3.82 25.71
CA MET A 74 -1.61 -4.06 24.94
C MET A 74 -2.63 -2.94 25.13
N LEU A 75 -2.87 -2.50 26.37
CA LEU A 75 -3.75 -1.36 26.64
C LEU A 75 -3.21 -0.06 26.02
N GLY A 76 -1.88 0.16 26.13
CA GLY A 76 -1.22 1.28 25.45
C GLY A 76 -1.39 1.25 23.93
N SER A 77 -1.30 0.06 23.33
CA SER A 77 -1.52 -0.15 21.88
C SER A 77 -2.95 0.19 21.47
N VAL A 78 -3.95 -0.29 22.21
CA VAL A 78 -5.36 0.05 21.96
C VAL A 78 -5.60 1.55 22.07
N MET A 79 -5.04 2.21 23.08
CA MET A 79 -5.15 3.65 23.27
C MET A 79 -4.53 4.43 22.09
N LEU A 80 -3.35 4.01 21.62
CA LEU A 80 -2.68 4.61 20.47
C LEU A 80 -3.52 4.45 19.19
N LEU A 81 -4.11 3.26 18.94
CA LEU A 81 -4.96 3.03 17.79
C LEU A 81 -6.23 3.90 17.82
N LEU A 82 -6.89 4.01 18.98
CA LEU A 82 -8.08 4.85 19.12
C LEU A 82 -7.76 6.33 18.85
N CYS A 83 -6.61 6.80 19.34
CA CYS A 83 -6.17 8.18 19.13
C CYS A 83 -5.67 8.44 17.70
N GLY A 84 -5.01 7.45 17.08
CA GLY A 84 -4.36 7.57 15.77
C GLY A 84 -5.23 7.14 14.58
N ARG A 85 -6.46 6.67 14.81
CA ARG A 85 -7.33 6.08 13.77
C ARG A 85 -7.55 6.94 12.52
N LYS A 86 -7.46 8.27 12.65
CA LYS A 86 -7.63 9.20 11.52
C LYS A 86 -6.44 9.20 10.54
N ASN A 87 -5.28 8.77 11.00
CA ASN A 87 -4.04 8.77 10.22
C ASN A 87 -3.75 7.41 9.56
N MET A 88 -4.62 6.43 9.78
CA MET A 88 -4.43 5.06 9.30
C MET A 88 -5.51 4.69 8.29
N GLY A 89 -5.10 3.99 7.22
CA GLY A 89 -6.04 3.38 6.29
C GLY A 89 -6.91 2.33 6.97
N HIS A 90 -8.17 2.21 6.53
CA HIS A 90 -9.20 1.34 7.13
C HIS A 90 -8.73 -0.12 7.26
N ASN A 91 -8.13 -0.68 6.21
CA ASN A 91 -7.66 -2.07 6.21
C ASN A 91 -6.54 -2.31 7.23
N LYS A 92 -5.57 -1.38 7.35
CA LYS A 92 -4.51 -1.45 8.37
C LYS A 92 -5.08 -1.41 9.78
N LEU A 93 -6.04 -0.52 10.02
CA LEU A 93 -6.68 -0.38 11.33
C LEU A 93 -7.37 -1.70 11.72
N ILE A 94 -8.17 -2.28 10.83
CA ILE A 94 -8.87 -3.56 11.07
C ILE A 94 -7.86 -4.66 11.41
N THR A 95 -6.83 -4.85 10.59
CA THR A 95 -5.90 -5.96 10.80
C THR A 95 -5.11 -5.82 12.08
N ILE A 96 -4.59 -4.64 12.41
CA ILE A 96 -3.86 -4.42 13.67
C ILE A 96 -4.80 -4.62 14.86
N THR A 97 -6.04 -4.11 14.80
CA THR A 97 -7.03 -4.29 15.86
C THR A 97 -7.36 -5.76 16.05
N THR A 98 -7.57 -6.51 14.97
CA THR A 98 -7.85 -7.96 15.03
C THR A 98 -6.69 -8.72 15.66
N CYS A 99 -5.44 -8.40 15.28
CA CYS A 99 -4.26 -9.02 15.89
C CYS A 99 -4.14 -8.74 17.40
N ILE A 100 -4.42 -7.50 17.82
CA ILE A 100 -4.37 -7.14 19.27
C ILE A 100 -5.48 -7.86 20.02
N VAL A 101 -6.70 -7.89 19.50
CA VAL A 101 -7.84 -8.58 20.16
C VAL A 101 -7.56 -10.08 20.27
N ALA A 102 -7.05 -10.71 19.22
CA ALA A 102 -6.68 -12.12 19.24
C ALA A 102 -5.56 -12.40 20.28
N ALA A 103 -4.50 -11.56 20.30
CA ALA A 103 -3.42 -11.70 21.26
C ALA A 103 -3.90 -11.52 22.72
N LEU A 104 -4.81 -10.57 22.96
CA LEU A 104 -5.41 -10.35 24.27
C LEU A 104 -6.25 -11.56 24.69
N ALA A 105 -7.11 -12.06 23.83
CA ALA A 105 -7.96 -13.22 24.12
C ALA A 105 -7.12 -14.46 24.51
N VAL A 106 -6.05 -14.71 23.76
CA VAL A 106 -5.15 -15.84 24.09
C VAL A 106 -4.36 -15.60 25.36
N THR A 107 -3.93 -14.37 25.63
CA THR A 107 -3.25 -14.06 26.90
C THR A 107 -4.17 -14.32 28.10
N VAL A 108 -5.44 -13.91 28.01
CA VAL A 108 -6.45 -14.18 29.05
C VAL A 108 -6.69 -15.69 29.18
N TYR A 109 -6.86 -16.40 28.06
CA TYR A 109 -7.03 -17.85 28.08
C TYR A 109 -5.83 -18.58 28.68
N GLN A 110 -4.61 -18.19 28.33
CA GLN A 110 -3.37 -18.74 28.89
C GLN A 110 -3.26 -18.49 30.39
N MET A 111 -3.74 -17.35 30.88
CA MET A 111 -3.76 -17.00 32.28
C MET A 111 -4.73 -17.90 33.06
N MET A 112 -5.86 -18.27 32.46
CA MET A 112 -6.84 -19.20 33.04
C MET A 112 -6.42 -20.68 32.91
N HIS A 113 -5.70 -21.01 31.82
CA HIS A 113 -5.23 -22.36 31.51
C HIS A 113 -3.72 -22.39 31.25
N PRO A 114 -2.88 -22.24 32.27
CA PRO A 114 -1.41 -22.11 32.14
C PRO A 114 -0.75 -23.25 31.37
N GLN A 115 -1.34 -24.45 31.45
CA GLN A 115 -0.86 -25.64 30.74
C GLN A 115 -1.09 -25.67 29.23
N ALA A 116 -1.87 -24.74 28.68
CA ALA A 116 -2.23 -24.77 27.26
C ALA A 116 -1.12 -24.32 26.29
N LEU A 117 -0.07 -23.65 26.79
CA LEU A 117 1.15 -23.20 26.06
C LEU A 117 0.88 -22.52 24.69
N LEU A 118 -0.22 -21.77 24.57
CA LEU A 118 -0.65 -21.16 23.31
C LEU A 118 0.11 -19.87 22.95
N THR A 119 0.88 -19.30 23.88
CA THR A 119 1.57 -18.01 23.68
C THR A 119 2.58 -18.03 22.54
N SER A 120 3.28 -19.14 22.31
CA SER A 120 4.22 -19.31 21.20
C SER A 120 3.52 -19.27 19.83
N LEU A 121 2.39 -19.97 19.72
CA LEU A 121 1.58 -20.02 18.50
C LEU A 121 1.06 -18.62 18.16
N VAL A 122 0.52 -17.88 19.13
CA VAL A 122 0.03 -16.51 18.92
C VAL A 122 1.14 -15.56 18.55
N SER A 123 2.32 -15.70 19.15
CA SER A 123 3.48 -14.89 18.79
C SER A 123 3.81 -15.02 17.30
N VAL A 124 3.76 -16.25 16.76
CA VAL A 124 3.99 -16.51 15.34
C VAL A 124 2.91 -15.84 14.48
N PHE A 125 1.62 -15.99 14.82
CA PHE A 125 0.53 -15.36 14.06
C PHE A 125 0.61 -13.84 14.11
N VAL A 126 0.97 -13.25 15.22
CA VAL A 126 1.13 -11.80 15.35
C VAL A 126 2.31 -11.29 14.50
N ILE A 127 3.44 -12.01 14.50
CA ILE A 127 4.60 -11.65 13.67
C ILE A 127 4.24 -11.75 12.18
N ILE A 128 3.57 -12.83 11.76
CA ILE A 128 3.11 -13.00 10.38
C ILE A 128 2.12 -11.88 10.02
N GLY A 129 1.13 -11.59 10.88
CA GLY A 129 0.17 -10.51 10.66
C GLY A 129 0.85 -9.14 10.55
N ALA A 130 1.81 -8.83 11.41
CA ALA A 130 2.61 -7.61 11.32
C ALA A 130 3.43 -7.56 10.02
N TYR A 131 4.06 -8.66 9.62
CA TYR A 131 4.85 -8.76 8.39
C TYR A 131 3.99 -8.55 7.13
N LEU A 132 2.81 -9.18 7.06
CA LEU A 132 1.88 -9.04 5.94
C LEU A 132 1.29 -7.62 5.83
N ASN A 133 1.18 -6.91 6.96
CA ASN A 133 0.66 -5.53 7.01
C ASN A 133 1.75 -4.45 6.95
N MET A 134 3.02 -4.82 7.12
CA MET A 134 4.10 -3.89 6.81
C MET A 134 4.01 -3.58 5.32
N GLU A 135 3.80 -2.28 4.99
CA GLU A 135 4.03 -1.83 3.61
C GLU A 135 5.47 -2.22 3.28
N ASN A 136 5.61 -3.25 2.46
CA ASN A 136 6.92 -3.74 2.10
C ASN A 136 7.65 -2.60 1.36
N PRO A 137 8.68 -1.98 1.95
CA PRO A 137 9.37 -0.83 1.34
C PRO A 137 9.97 -1.19 -0.02
N LEU A 138 10.21 -2.49 -0.26
CA LEU A 138 10.66 -3.00 -1.55
C LEU A 138 9.53 -2.91 -2.59
N LEU A 139 8.30 -3.29 -2.24
CA LEU A 139 7.15 -3.18 -3.14
C LEU A 139 6.82 -1.71 -3.46
N GLN A 140 6.94 -0.82 -2.48
CA GLN A 140 6.76 0.63 -2.72
C GLN A 140 7.84 1.18 -3.63
N LYS A 141 9.12 0.82 -3.42
CA LYS A 141 10.23 1.20 -4.30
C LYS A 141 10.02 0.64 -5.70
N LEU A 142 9.62 -0.63 -5.83
CA LEU A 142 9.34 -1.25 -7.12
C LEU A 142 8.21 -0.53 -7.86
N SER A 143 7.11 -0.22 -7.16
CA SER A 143 5.99 0.53 -7.72
C SER A 143 6.41 1.95 -8.16
N ALA A 144 7.24 2.63 -7.34
CA ALA A 144 7.77 3.95 -7.70
C ALA A 144 8.69 3.88 -8.94
N HIS A 145 9.60 2.90 -9.00
CA HIS A 145 10.46 2.69 -10.17
C HIS A 145 9.65 2.36 -11.43
N ASN A 146 8.61 1.51 -11.32
CA ASN A 146 7.74 1.22 -12.45
C ASN A 146 7.06 2.49 -12.97
N LYS A 147 6.55 3.34 -12.07
CA LYS A 147 5.96 4.63 -12.44
C LYS A 147 6.98 5.54 -13.13
N GLU A 148 8.21 5.62 -12.61
CA GLU A 148 9.28 6.42 -13.23
C GLU A 148 9.67 5.88 -14.60
N MET A 149 9.74 4.56 -14.80
CA MET A 149 10.00 3.95 -16.10
C MET A 149 8.90 4.28 -17.12
N VAL A 150 7.63 4.12 -16.76
CA VAL A 150 6.50 4.47 -17.62
C VAL A 150 6.55 5.95 -18.03
N MET A 151 6.78 6.84 -17.06
CA MET A 151 6.95 8.27 -17.32
C MET A 151 8.15 8.56 -18.24
N GLY A 152 9.26 7.85 -18.06
CA GLY A 152 10.46 7.97 -18.88
C GLY A 152 10.20 7.57 -20.34
N PHE A 153 9.56 6.41 -20.57
CA PHE A 153 9.20 5.96 -21.92
C PHE A 153 8.23 6.92 -22.61
N ALA A 154 7.19 7.36 -21.89
CA ALA A 154 6.25 8.33 -22.42
C ALA A 154 6.95 9.66 -22.80
N THR A 155 7.88 10.13 -21.95
CA THR A 155 8.67 11.35 -22.24
C THR A 155 9.58 11.17 -23.47
N LEU A 156 10.15 9.97 -23.70
CA LEU A 156 10.95 9.71 -24.90
C LEU A 156 10.10 9.81 -26.18
N VAL A 157 8.85 9.34 -26.14
CA VAL A 157 7.90 9.47 -27.26
C VAL A 157 7.49 10.93 -27.46
N GLU A 158 7.18 11.65 -26.37
CA GLU A 158 6.82 13.07 -26.39
C GLU A 158 7.95 13.95 -26.99
N ASN A 159 9.20 13.66 -26.67
CA ASN A 159 10.36 14.41 -27.19
C ASN A 159 10.52 14.30 -28.72
N ARG A 160 10.00 13.23 -29.35
CA ARG A 160 9.97 13.16 -30.82
C ARG A 160 8.99 14.13 -31.48
N ASP A 161 7.93 14.49 -30.77
CA ASP A 161 6.88 15.40 -31.24
C ASP A 161 7.26 16.88 -31.11
N GLY A 162 8.46 17.20 -30.61
CA GLY A 162 8.88 18.60 -30.42
C GLY A 162 8.03 19.35 -29.40
N SER A 163 7.15 18.65 -28.65
CA SER A 163 6.33 19.25 -27.61
C SER A 163 7.17 19.70 -26.42
N THR A 164 6.77 20.78 -25.78
CA THR A 164 7.50 21.36 -24.63
C THR A 164 7.43 20.40 -23.44
N GLY A 165 8.58 19.99 -22.92
CA GLY A 165 8.71 19.04 -21.82
C GLY A 165 7.77 19.33 -20.66
N GLY A 166 7.18 18.26 -20.10
CA GLY A 166 6.31 18.31 -18.93
C GLY A 166 4.80 18.27 -19.24
N HIS A 167 4.39 18.12 -20.50
CA HIS A 167 2.98 17.91 -20.85
C HIS A 167 2.45 16.63 -20.19
N ILE A 168 3.13 15.52 -20.33
CA ILE A 168 2.75 14.23 -19.74
C ILE A 168 2.55 14.33 -18.22
N ARG A 169 3.47 15.00 -17.52
CA ARG A 169 3.35 15.19 -16.06
C ARG A 169 2.12 16.02 -15.70
N ARG A 170 1.87 17.11 -16.41
CA ARG A 170 0.67 17.94 -16.16
C ARG A 170 -0.62 17.18 -16.45
N THR A 171 -0.70 16.50 -17.59
CA THR A 171 -1.87 15.69 -17.97
C THR A 171 -2.14 14.60 -16.95
N THR A 172 -1.12 13.85 -16.51
CA THR A 172 -1.25 12.85 -15.46
C THR A 172 -1.77 13.45 -14.15
N THR A 173 -1.28 14.63 -13.76
CA THR A 173 -1.76 15.32 -12.55
C THR A 173 -3.23 15.74 -12.69
N TYR A 174 -3.66 16.22 -13.87
CA TYR A 174 -5.06 16.59 -14.10
C TYR A 174 -5.99 15.36 -14.05
N VAL A 175 -5.57 14.25 -14.63
CA VAL A 175 -6.31 12.97 -14.56
C VAL A 175 -6.46 12.53 -13.10
N GLU A 176 -5.38 12.60 -12.31
CA GLU A 176 -5.42 12.27 -10.88
C GLU A 176 -6.40 13.16 -10.11
N MET A 177 -6.30 14.48 -10.29
CA MET A 177 -7.17 15.44 -9.61
C MET A 177 -8.64 15.23 -9.98
N LEU A 178 -8.92 15.03 -11.29
CA LEU A 178 -10.28 14.83 -11.76
C LEU A 178 -10.88 13.53 -11.24
N ALA A 179 -10.16 12.42 -11.33
CA ALA A 179 -10.63 11.12 -10.86
C ALA A 179 -10.92 11.12 -9.34
N LYS A 180 -10.05 11.72 -8.55
CA LYS A 180 -10.25 11.85 -7.10
C LYS A 180 -11.43 12.75 -6.76
N GLU A 181 -11.62 13.86 -7.47
CA GLU A 181 -12.74 14.76 -7.23
C GLU A 181 -14.08 14.14 -7.63
N LEU A 182 -14.15 13.43 -8.77
CA LEU A 182 -15.35 12.69 -9.18
C LEU A 182 -15.72 11.64 -8.13
N LYS A 183 -14.75 10.88 -7.64
CA LYS A 183 -14.96 9.90 -6.56
C LYS A 183 -15.49 10.57 -5.29
N ASN A 184 -14.89 11.69 -4.86
CA ASN A 184 -15.31 12.42 -3.66
C ASN A 184 -16.77 12.93 -3.76
N ARG A 185 -17.20 13.29 -4.97
CA ARG A 185 -18.59 13.70 -5.27
C ARG A 185 -19.55 12.53 -5.46
N GLY A 186 -19.05 11.29 -5.39
CA GLY A 186 -19.87 10.09 -5.59
C GLY A 186 -20.27 9.84 -7.04
N VAL A 187 -19.63 10.53 -8.01
CA VAL A 187 -19.83 10.29 -9.44
C VAL A 187 -18.98 9.09 -9.83
N TYR A 188 -19.57 8.12 -10.55
CA TYR A 188 -18.92 6.85 -10.92
C TYR A 188 -18.34 6.10 -9.72
N LYS A 189 -19.09 6.06 -8.60
CA LYS A 189 -18.61 5.54 -7.32
C LYS A 189 -18.19 4.07 -7.38
N ASP A 190 -18.88 3.27 -8.19
CA ASP A 190 -18.65 1.84 -8.30
C ASP A 190 -17.47 1.52 -9.23
N GLU A 191 -17.19 2.40 -10.20
CA GLU A 191 -16.07 2.26 -11.14
C GLU A 191 -14.78 2.88 -10.61
N LEU A 192 -14.84 4.06 -9.97
CA LEU A 192 -13.68 4.79 -9.47
C LEU A 192 -13.19 4.23 -8.13
N THR A 193 -12.83 2.94 -8.10
CA THR A 193 -12.16 2.32 -6.95
C THR A 193 -10.76 2.91 -6.74
N GLU A 194 -10.13 2.69 -5.58
CA GLU A 194 -8.75 3.14 -5.34
C GLU A 194 -7.77 2.48 -6.31
N ASP A 195 -7.97 1.19 -6.60
CA ASP A 195 -7.12 0.44 -7.52
C ASP A 195 -7.30 0.91 -8.96
N TYR A 196 -8.56 1.16 -9.40
CA TYR A 196 -8.83 1.75 -10.71
C TYR A 196 -8.15 3.11 -10.88
N ILE A 197 -8.31 4.01 -9.91
CA ILE A 197 -7.68 5.35 -9.95
C ILE A 197 -6.15 5.23 -10.01
N LYS A 198 -5.56 4.34 -9.24
CA LYS A 198 -4.12 4.08 -9.26
C LYS A 198 -3.65 3.59 -10.63
N ASN A 199 -4.36 2.63 -11.22
CA ASN A 199 -4.05 2.09 -12.55
C ASN A 199 -4.24 3.16 -13.62
N LEU A 200 -5.30 3.98 -13.54
CA LEU A 200 -5.55 5.09 -14.47
C LEU A 200 -4.43 6.14 -14.44
N ILE A 201 -3.94 6.52 -13.23
CA ILE A 201 -2.82 7.47 -13.10
C ILE A 201 -1.52 6.88 -13.69
N MET A 202 -1.30 5.58 -13.56
CA MET A 202 -0.15 4.90 -14.15
C MET A 202 -0.27 4.76 -15.68
N ALA A 203 -1.47 4.61 -16.20
CA ALA A 203 -1.73 4.47 -17.63
C ALA A 203 -1.78 5.81 -18.38
N ALA A 204 -2.19 6.89 -17.73
CA ALA A 204 -2.36 8.20 -18.33
C ALA A 204 -1.13 8.71 -19.15
N PRO A 205 0.14 8.49 -18.72
CA PRO A 205 1.31 8.84 -19.52
C PRO A 205 1.36 8.16 -20.90
N MET A 206 0.73 7.00 -21.05
CA MET A 206 0.82 6.15 -22.24
C MET A 206 -0.17 6.55 -23.34
N HIS A 207 -1.02 7.60 -23.14
CA HIS A 207 -2.05 7.97 -24.12
C HIS A 207 -1.49 8.19 -25.53
N ASP A 208 -0.32 8.78 -25.66
CA ASP A 208 0.34 9.14 -26.92
C ASP A 208 1.41 8.15 -27.38
N VAL A 209 1.54 6.96 -26.73
CA VAL A 209 2.61 5.99 -27.05
C VAL A 209 2.62 5.59 -28.52
N GLY A 210 1.47 5.56 -29.18
CA GLY A 210 1.35 5.23 -30.60
C GLY A 210 1.98 6.24 -31.56
N LYS A 211 2.36 7.44 -31.11
CA LYS A 211 3.13 8.40 -31.93
C LYS A 211 4.48 7.85 -32.34
N ILE A 212 5.00 6.81 -31.67
CA ILE A 212 6.21 6.11 -32.09
C ILE A 212 6.10 5.52 -33.52
N ALA A 213 4.89 5.16 -33.93
CA ALA A 213 4.61 4.57 -35.23
C ALA A 213 4.22 5.61 -36.32
N ILE A 214 4.25 6.90 -35.96
CA ILE A 214 3.97 7.99 -36.92
C ILE A 214 5.28 8.42 -37.60
N PRO A 215 5.31 8.58 -38.94
CA PRO A 215 6.51 9.05 -39.64
C PRO A 215 6.94 10.45 -39.18
N ASP A 216 8.26 10.67 -39.01
CA ASP A 216 8.81 11.95 -38.56
C ASP A 216 8.42 13.13 -39.50
N ALA A 217 8.30 12.89 -40.80
CA ALA A 217 7.87 13.90 -41.75
C ALA A 217 6.48 14.48 -41.43
N ILE A 218 5.61 13.71 -40.79
CA ILE A 218 4.29 14.14 -40.34
C ILE A 218 4.34 14.64 -38.90
N LEU A 219 4.99 13.88 -38.03
CA LEU A 219 5.06 14.16 -36.56
C LEU A 219 5.75 15.51 -36.29
N GLN A 220 6.83 15.80 -37.03
CA GLN A 220 7.64 17.02 -36.86
C GLN A 220 7.42 18.07 -37.94
N LYS A 221 6.34 17.94 -38.70
CA LYS A 221 6.08 18.88 -39.78
C LYS A 221 5.91 20.32 -39.27
N PRO A 222 6.71 21.27 -39.75
CA PRO A 222 6.49 22.66 -39.41
C PRO A 222 5.20 23.19 -40.07
N GLY A 223 4.23 23.59 -39.28
CA GLY A 223 2.96 24.15 -39.73
C GLY A 223 1.77 23.18 -39.64
N LYS A 224 0.71 23.46 -40.37
CA LYS A 224 -0.52 22.65 -40.34
C LYS A 224 -0.37 21.39 -41.19
N LEU A 225 -0.90 20.27 -40.69
CA LEU A 225 -1.05 19.04 -41.47
C LEU A 225 -2.11 19.20 -42.54
N THR A 226 -1.93 18.56 -43.71
CA THR A 226 -3.00 18.38 -44.70
C THR A 226 -4.05 17.41 -44.12
N ALA A 227 -5.19 17.25 -44.82
CA ALA A 227 -6.23 16.32 -44.40
C ALA A 227 -5.71 14.88 -44.39
N GLU A 228 -4.95 14.48 -45.38
CA GLU A 228 -4.35 13.14 -45.53
C GLU A 228 -3.30 12.89 -44.45
N GLU A 229 -2.44 13.87 -44.16
CA GLU A 229 -1.45 13.79 -43.10
C GLU A 229 -2.11 13.71 -41.72
N PHE A 230 -3.21 14.45 -41.52
CA PHE A 230 -3.97 14.39 -40.27
C PHE A 230 -4.65 13.02 -40.10
N ASP A 231 -5.13 12.39 -41.20
CA ASP A 231 -5.65 11.02 -41.16
C ASP A 231 -4.56 10.01 -40.70
N VAL A 232 -3.33 10.17 -41.21
CA VAL A 232 -2.19 9.38 -40.70
C VAL A 232 -1.93 9.69 -39.24
N MET A 233 -1.93 10.95 -38.83
CA MET A 233 -1.71 11.33 -37.44
C MET A 233 -2.75 10.68 -36.50
N LYS A 234 -4.02 10.66 -36.87
CA LYS A 234 -5.10 10.03 -36.09
C LYS A 234 -4.85 8.54 -35.79
N THR A 235 -4.07 7.85 -36.64
CA THR A 235 -3.78 6.43 -36.43
C THR A 235 -2.97 6.15 -35.17
N HIS A 236 -2.32 7.17 -34.55
CA HIS A 236 -1.55 6.94 -33.33
C HIS A 236 -2.41 6.37 -32.19
N ALA A 237 -3.68 6.74 -32.11
CA ALA A 237 -4.58 6.24 -31.08
C ALA A 237 -4.81 4.72 -31.25
N ALA A 238 -5.15 4.25 -32.44
CA ALA A 238 -5.31 2.83 -32.74
C ALA A 238 -4.00 2.05 -32.53
N LYS A 239 -2.89 2.56 -33.09
CA LYS A 239 -1.55 1.95 -32.94
C LYS A 239 -1.07 1.92 -31.51
N GLY A 240 -1.41 2.95 -30.73
CA GLY A 240 -1.12 2.98 -29.28
C GLY A 240 -1.81 1.83 -28.55
N GLY A 241 -3.09 1.58 -28.83
CA GLY A 241 -3.80 0.42 -28.29
C GLY A 241 -3.16 -0.91 -28.70
N GLU A 242 -2.76 -1.07 -29.97
CA GLU A 242 -2.06 -2.27 -30.45
C GLU A 242 -0.74 -2.51 -29.71
N ILE A 243 0.08 -1.47 -29.57
CA ILE A 243 1.36 -1.53 -28.84
C ILE A 243 1.16 -1.96 -27.40
N ILE A 244 0.17 -1.38 -26.71
CA ILE A 244 -0.15 -1.78 -25.31
C ILE A 244 -0.53 -3.26 -25.27
N LYS A 245 -1.43 -3.70 -26.13
CA LYS A 245 -1.88 -5.09 -26.19
C LYS A 245 -0.73 -6.08 -26.45
N GLU A 246 0.14 -5.75 -27.42
CA GLU A 246 1.31 -6.61 -27.72
C GLU A 246 2.32 -6.65 -26.57
N THR A 247 2.55 -5.51 -25.90
CA THR A 247 3.51 -5.38 -24.80
C THR A 247 3.09 -6.16 -23.56
N PHE A 248 1.79 -6.14 -23.23
CA PHE A 248 1.27 -6.75 -22.00
C PHE A 248 0.65 -8.14 -22.21
N ASN A 249 0.54 -8.65 -23.43
CA ASN A 249 -0.10 -9.93 -23.79
C ASN A 249 0.40 -11.15 -22.97
N SER A 250 1.58 -11.08 -22.35
CA SER A 250 2.16 -12.14 -21.55
C SER A 250 1.79 -12.08 -20.06
N MET A 251 1.13 -11.01 -19.59
CA MET A 251 0.87 -10.76 -18.17
C MET A 251 -0.49 -11.28 -17.67
N GLY A 252 -1.35 -11.81 -18.56
CA GLY A 252 -2.68 -12.28 -18.22
C GLY A 252 -3.73 -11.17 -18.22
N ASP A 253 -4.93 -11.46 -17.75
CA ASP A 253 -6.07 -10.53 -17.70
C ASP A 253 -5.89 -9.48 -16.58
N ASP A 254 -4.98 -8.54 -16.78
CA ASP A 254 -4.66 -7.49 -15.80
C ASP A 254 -5.54 -6.25 -16.05
N GLU A 255 -6.15 -5.75 -14.99
CA GLU A 255 -6.96 -4.53 -15.02
C GLU A 255 -6.14 -3.32 -15.53
N TYR A 256 -4.84 -3.26 -15.20
CA TYR A 256 -3.94 -2.21 -15.69
C TYR A 256 -3.81 -2.23 -17.22
N GLU A 257 -3.66 -3.42 -17.84
CA GLU A 257 -3.58 -3.57 -19.29
C GLU A 257 -4.84 -3.02 -19.97
N LYS A 258 -6.02 -3.38 -19.45
CA LYS A 258 -7.30 -2.89 -19.97
C LYS A 258 -7.39 -1.36 -19.93
N ILE A 259 -7.03 -0.77 -18.80
CA ILE A 259 -7.05 0.69 -18.62
C ILE A 259 -6.02 1.36 -19.54
N ALA A 260 -4.81 0.84 -19.63
CA ALA A 260 -3.75 1.38 -20.48
C ALA A 260 -4.15 1.31 -21.96
N TYR A 261 -4.75 0.19 -22.41
CA TYR A 261 -5.30 0.04 -23.74
C TYR A 261 -6.39 1.09 -24.01
N GLN A 262 -7.34 1.24 -23.11
CA GLN A 262 -8.43 2.21 -23.25
C GLN A 262 -7.90 3.64 -23.32
N VAL A 263 -6.96 4.00 -22.46
CA VAL A 263 -6.32 5.32 -22.45
C VAL A 263 -5.58 5.57 -23.75
N ALA A 264 -4.77 4.64 -24.24
CA ALA A 264 -4.01 4.82 -25.48
C ALA A 264 -4.91 4.87 -26.71
N ARG A 265 -5.99 4.05 -26.76
CA ARG A 265 -6.84 3.94 -27.92
C ARG A 265 -7.92 5.01 -28.01
N PHE A 266 -8.53 5.38 -26.85
CA PHE A 266 -9.78 6.15 -26.84
C PHE A 266 -9.65 7.58 -26.31
N HIS A 267 -8.43 8.08 -26.01
CA HIS A 267 -8.25 9.44 -25.47
C HIS A 267 -8.68 10.56 -26.43
N HIS A 268 -8.89 10.28 -27.73
CA HIS A 268 -9.44 11.20 -28.69
C HIS A 268 -10.92 10.97 -29.03
N GLU A 269 -11.57 10.02 -28.34
CA GLU A 269 -13.02 9.87 -28.48
C GLU A 269 -13.78 11.06 -27.87
N LYS A 270 -14.95 11.33 -28.41
CA LYS A 270 -15.78 12.48 -28.01
C LYS A 270 -17.21 12.05 -27.78
N TRP A 271 -17.84 12.56 -26.75
CA TRP A 271 -19.24 12.30 -26.40
C TRP A 271 -20.26 12.52 -27.51
N ASN A 272 -19.90 13.24 -28.57
CA ASN A 272 -20.75 13.51 -29.73
C ASN A 272 -20.50 12.54 -30.88
N GLY A 273 -19.75 11.48 -30.70
CA GLY A 273 -19.42 10.51 -31.74
C GLY A 273 -18.49 11.01 -32.85
N LYS A 274 -17.91 12.22 -32.72
CA LYS A 274 -16.99 12.82 -33.72
C LYS A 274 -15.52 12.64 -33.32
N GLY A 275 -15.24 11.71 -32.41
CA GLY A 275 -13.91 11.31 -32.01
C GLY A 275 -13.30 10.29 -32.97
N TYR A 276 -12.17 9.76 -32.60
CA TYR A 276 -11.46 8.66 -33.26
C TYR A 276 -10.73 7.80 -32.27
N PRO A 277 -10.40 6.53 -32.57
CA PRO A 277 -10.51 5.86 -33.87
C PRO A 277 -11.89 5.26 -34.18
N GLU A 278 -12.76 5.02 -33.17
CA GLU A 278 -14.00 4.28 -33.32
C GLU A 278 -15.23 5.20 -33.50
N GLY A 279 -15.16 6.47 -33.10
CA GLY A 279 -16.31 7.37 -33.08
C GLY A 279 -17.35 7.00 -32.04
N LEU A 280 -16.92 6.62 -30.85
CA LEU A 280 -17.79 6.24 -29.73
C LEU A 280 -18.62 7.42 -29.24
N SER A 281 -19.88 7.16 -28.82
CA SER A 281 -20.84 8.16 -28.37
C SER A 281 -21.60 7.68 -27.13
#